data_dba9bf68cd1403f63c85a89676dae051
#
_entry.id   dba9bf68cd1403f63c85a89676dae051
#
_cell.length_a   1.000
_cell.length_b   1.000
_cell.length_c   1.000
_cell.angle_alpha   90.00
_cell.angle_beta   90.00
_cell.angle_gamma   90.00
#
_symmetry.space_group_name_H-M   'P 1'
#
loop_
_entity.id
_entity.type
_entity.pdbx_description
1 polymer ?
#
loop_
_entity_poly.entity_id
_entity_poly.type
_entity_poly.pdbx_seq_one_letter_code
_entity_poly.pdbx_strand_id
1 'polypeptide(L)'
;MKKKVTPYAGSKASKKAQVTQMFDAISGEYDFLNRIISLGIDIRWRKKLIQMAQKNKVEAALDIATGTGDLAVALTRTSAQRIVGLDISPGMLALGKEKVEKRGFQNTIEMVLGDSEALAFEDNTFDLVTVAFGVRNFENLEKGLAEIFRVIKPKGTLLVLETSVPTRFPFKQFYGFYAGWLMPRMARLLSKDRSAYDYLAESAVHFPYGSAFNNILSKIGFIRVANHPQTFGVASIYCGTKPTT
;
A
#
# COMPACT_ATOMS: atom_id res chain seq x y z
N MET A 1 5.67 22.97 -10.35
CA MET A 1 4.88 21.74 -10.56
C MET A 1 5.75 20.55 -10.14
N LYS A 2 5.28 19.66 -9.23
CA LYS A 2 6.03 18.44 -8.89
C LYS A 2 6.05 17.52 -10.13
N LYS A 3 7.20 16.95 -10.49
CA LYS A 3 7.35 16.01 -11.60
C LYS A 3 6.39 14.82 -11.39
N LYS A 4 5.49 14.56 -12.34
CA LYS A 4 4.61 13.39 -12.28
C LYS A 4 5.44 12.15 -12.64
N VAL A 5 5.66 11.27 -11.67
CA VAL A 5 6.40 10.01 -11.86
C VAL A 5 5.44 8.98 -12.44
N THR A 6 5.79 8.37 -13.58
CA THR A 6 5.01 7.33 -14.27
C THR A 6 5.90 6.14 -14.65
N PRO A 7 5.33 4.91 -14.71
CA PRO A 7 6.10 3.69 -15.03
C PRO A 7 6.83 3.72 -16.37
N TYR A 8 6.16 4.23 -17.41
CA TYR A 8 6.70 4.21 -18.77
C TYR A 8 6.82 5.64 -19.30
N ALA A 9 8.04 6.16 -19.30
CA ALA A 9 8.35 7.49 -19.82
C ALA A 9 8.00 7.56 -21.32
N GLY A 10 7.30 8.64 -21.72
CA GLY A 10 6.87 8.81 -23.13
C GLY A 10 5.53 8.15 -23.49
N SER A 11 4.92 7.34 -22.63
CA SER A 11 3.58 6.81 -22.85
C SER A 11 2.54 7.92 -22.71
N LYS A 12 1.54 7.93 -23.65
CA LYS A 12 0.38 8.84 -23.60
C LYS A 12 -0.73 8.34 -22.67
N ALA A 13 -0.62 7.11 -22.14
CA ALA A 13 -1.59 6.53 -21.22
C ALA A 13 -1.60 7.26 -19.88
N SER A 14 -2.73 7.24 -19.16
CA SER A 14 -2.82 7.79 -17.81
C SER A 14 -1.84 7.05 -16.85
N LYS A 15 -1.46 7.68 -15.74
CA LYS A 15 -0.63 7.01 -14.72
C LYS A 15 -1.30 5.71 -14.26
N LYS A 16 -2.61 5.73 -14.05
CA LYS A 16 -3.41 4.56 -13.65
C LYS A 16 -3.26 3.40 -14.64
N ALA A 17 -3.47 3.63 -15.93
CA ALA A 17 -3.33 2.61 -16.96
C ALA A 17 -1.90 2.03 -17.02
N GLN A 18 -0.88 2.88 -16.90
CA GLN A 18 0.52 2.46 -16.86
C GLN A 18 0.84 1.63 -15.62
N VAL A 19 0.31 2.01 -14.46
CA VAL A 19 0.46 1.28 -13.19
C VAL A 19 -0.20 -0.10 -13.28
N THR A 20 -1.42 -0.18 -13.82
CA THR A 20 -2.10 -1.46 -14.05
C THR A 20 -1.27 -2.37 -14.95
N GLN A 21 -0.84 -1.88 -16.11
CA GLN A 21 -0.01 -2.63 -17.05
C GLN A 21 1.29 -3.12 -16.40
N MET A 22 1.95 -2.26 -15.64
CA MET A 22 3.19 -2.57 -14.96
C MET A 22 3.01 -3.70 -13.92
N PHE A 23 2.00 -3.59 -13.05
CA PHE A 23 1.75 -4.61 -12.03
C PHE A 23 1.29 -5.94 -12.63
N ASP A 24 0.51 -5.92 -13.72
CA ASP A 24 0.17 -7.14 -14.46
C ASP A 24 1.44 -7.83 -15.00
N ALA A 25 2.36 -7.06 -15.59
CA ALA A 25 3.59 -7.60 -16.17
C ALA A 25 4.53 -8.23 -15.13
N ILE A 26 4.62 -7.67 -13.92
CA ILE A 26 5.53 -8.16 -12.86
C ILE A 26 4.85 -9.06 -11.83
N SER A 27 3.54 -9.33 -11.94
CA SER A 27 2.76 -10.02 -10.91
C SER A 27 3.36 -11.35 -10.46
N GLY A 28 3.86 -12.17 -11.39
CA GLY A 28 4.46 -13.48 -11.08
C GLY A 28 5.77 -13.42 -10.28
N GLU A 29 6.50 -12.31 -10.34
CA GLU A 29 7.79 -12.14 -9.67
C GLU A 29 7.69 -11.19 -8.46
N TYR A 30 6.56 -10.52 -8.30
CA TYR A 30 6.38 -9.40 -7.37
C TYR A 30 6.67 -9.75 -5.91
N ASP A 31 6.08 -10.81 -5.39
CA ASP A 31 6.26 -11.22 -3.99
C ASP A 31 7.71 -11.60 -3.71
N PHE A 32 8.34 -12.35 -4.63
CA PHE A 32 9.73 -12.77 -4.51
C PHE A 32 10.70 -11.57 -4.49
N LEU A 33 10.53 -10.66 -5.47
CA LEU A 33 11.41 -9.50 -5.59
C LEU A 33 11.22 -8.51 -4.44
N ASN A 34 10.00 -8.29 -3.98
CA ASN A 34 9.76 -7.45 -2.80
C ASN A 34 10.44 -8.01 -1.55
N ARG A 35 10.41 -9.34 -1.36
CA ARG A 35 11.12 -9.98 -0.23
C ARG A 35 12.63 -9.82 -0.33
N ILE A 36 13.20 -9.95 -1.52
CA ILE A 36 14.64 -9.73 -1.73
C ILE A 36 15.00 -8.26 -1.48
N ILE A 37 14.27 -7.33 -2.10
CA ILE A 37 14.52 -5.88 -1.98
C ILE A 37 14.33 -5.42 -0.53
N SER A 38 13.33 -5.92 0.18
CA SER A 38 13.12 -5.58 1.59
C SER A 38 13.97 -6.39 2.57
N LEU A 39 14.76 -7.36 2.09
CA LEU A 39 15.46 -8.36 2.91
C LEU A 39 14.50 -9.07 3.89
N GLY A 40 13.21 -9.24 3.49
CA GLY A 40 12.17 -9.85 4.30
C GLY A 40 11.67 -8.99 5.47
N ILE A 41 12.14 -7.75 5.62
CA ILE A 41 11.74 -6.85 6.71
C ILE A 41 10.29 -6.39 6.54
N ASP A 42 9.77 -6.35 5.31
CA ASP A 42 8.37 -6.05 5.00
C ASP A 42 7.36 -6.92 5.76
N ILE A 43 7.70 -8.18 6.03
CA ILE A 43 6.89 -9.10 6.85
C ILE A 43 6.74 -8.57 8.28
N ARG A 44 7.81 -8.02 8.86
CA ARG A 44 7.77 -7.42 10.21
C ARG A 44 6.92 -6.16 10.23
N TRP A 45 6.99 -5.33 9.18
CA TRP A 45 6.17 -4.13 9.07
C TRP A 45 4.68 -4.47 8.95
N ARG A 46 4.31 -5.44 8.08
CA ARG A 46 2.93 -5.94 8.01
C ARG A 46 2.46 -6.53 9.33
N LYS A 47 3.29 -7.33 10.01
CA LYS A 47 2.96 -7.84 11.35
C LYS A 47 2.69 -6.71 12.34
N LYS A 48 3.48 -5.63 12.31
CA LYS A 48 3.27 -4.46 13.16
C LYS A 48 1.97 -3.74 12.83
N LEU A 49 1.64 -3.60 11.56
CA LEU A 49 0.36 -3.03 11.12
C LEU A 49 -0.82 -3.86 11.64
N ILE A 50 -0.77 -5.19 11.53
CA ILE A 50 -1.80 -6.08 12.07
C ILE A 50 -1.93 -5.94 13.59
N GLN A 51 -0.84 -5.83 14.34
CA GLN A 51 -0.89 -5.58 15.79
C GLN A 51 -1.58 -4.26 16.13
N MET A 52 -1.46 -3.24 15.26
CA MET A 52 -2.20 -1.98 15.43
C MET A 52 -3.68 -2.17 15.10
N ALA A 53 -4.01 -2.92 14.05
CA ALA A 53 -5.38 -3.24 13.66
C ALA A 53 -6.15 -4.01 14.75
N GLN A 54 -5.47 -4.94 15.44
CA GLN A 54 -6.05 -5.76 16.50
C GLN A 54 -6.47 -4.98 17.77
N LYS A 55 -6.06 -3.71 17.90
CA LYS A 55 -6.46 -2.89 19.05
C LYS A 55 -7.92 -2.47 19.04
N ASN A 56 -8.57 -2.56 17.90
CA ASN A 56 -9.98 -2.21 17.71
C ASN A 56 -10.77 -3.46 17.32
N LYS A 57 -12.06 -3.46 17.67
CA LYS A 57 -13.00 -4.44 17.13
C LYS A 57 -13.19 -4.13 15.64
N VAL A 58 -12.93 -5.09 14.76
CA VAL A 58 -13.08 -4.99 13.31
C VAL A 58 -14.06 -6.07 12.88
N GLU A 59 -15.16 -5.72 12.25
CA GLU A 59 -16.12 -6.66 11.67
C GLU A 59 -15.91 -6.75 10.15
N ALA A 60 -15.73 -5.61 9.48
CA ALA A 60 -15.46 -5.51 8.05
C ALA A 60 -14.17 -4.74 7.79
N ALA A 61 -13.25 -5.31 7.04
CA ALA A 61 -11.99 -4.69 6.63
C ALA A 61 -11.87 -4.60 5.11
N LEU A 62 -11.27 -3.51 4.62
CA LEU A 62 -10.91 -3.33 3.22
C LEU A 62 -9.39 -3.16 3.12
N ASP A 63 -8.75 -3.97 2.29
CA ASP A 63 -7.32 -3.85 1.93
C ASP A 63 -7.22 -3.33 0.50
N ILE A 64 -6.81 -2.08 0.34
CA ILE A 64 -6.71 -1.40 -0.95
C ILE A 64 -5.29 -1.56 -1.52
N ALA A 65 -5.19 -1.74 -2.83
CA ALA A 65 -3.98 -2.16 -3.52
C ALA A 65 -3.41 -3.43 -2.86
N THR A 66 -4.29 -4.41 -2.70
CA THR A 66 -4.02 -5.65 -1.98
C THR A 66 -2.97 -6.52 -2.67
N GLY A 67 -2.75 -6.29 -3.98
CA GLY A 67 -1.82 -7.07 -4.79
C GLY A 67 -2.16 -8.56 -4.77
N THR A 68 -1.19 -9.37 -4.40
CA THR A 68 -1.35 -10.82 -4.25
C THR A 68 -2.02 -11.24 -2.92
N GLY A 69 -2.60 -10.29 -2.17
CA GLY A 69 -3.41 -10.56 -0.98
C GLY A 69 -2.63 -10.86 0.32
N ASP A 70 -1.33 -10.59 0.39
CA ASP A 70 -0.52 -10.87 1.60
C ASP A 70 -1.07 -10.17 2.84
N LEU A 71 -1.49 -8.90 2.73
CA LEU A 71 -2.05 -8.15 3.86
C LEU A 71 -3.50 -8.55 4.12
N ALA A 72 -4.33 -8.78 3.08
CA ALA A 72 -5.69 -9.31 3.22
C ALA A 72 -5.70 -10.63 4.01
N VAL A 73 -4.79 -11.56 3.67
CA VAL A 73 -4.60 -12.80 4.44
C VAL A 73 -4.13 -12.52 5.87
N ALA A 74 -3.24 -11.56 6.08
CA ALA A 74 -2.78 -11.23 7.44
C ALA A 74 -3.90 -10.63 8.31
N LEU A 75 -4.89 -9.94 7.72
CA LEU A 75 -6.06 -9.37 8.40
C LEU A 75 -6.98 -10.42 9.00
N THR A 76 -6.94 -11.69 8.57
CA THR A 76 -7.68 -12.79 9.24
C THR A 76 -7.26 -13.00 10.69
N ARG A 77 -6.13 -12.43 11.12
CA ARG A 77 -5.68 -12.44 12.52
C ARG A 77 -6.35 -11.37 13.38
N THR A 78 -7.14 -10.48 12.79
CA THR A 78 -8.00 -9.54 13.51
C THR A 78 -9.34 -10.21 13.83
N SER A 79 -10.29 -9.45 14.37
CA SER A 79 -11.68 -9.94 14.57
C SER A 79 -12.55 -9.82 13.31
N ALA A 80 -11.99 -9.45 12.15
CA ALA A 80 -12.74 -9.24 10.93
C ALA A 80 -13.39 -10.54 10.43
N GLN A 81 -14.70 -10.47 10.24
CA GLN A 81 -15.48 -11.56 9.66
C GLN A 81 -15.58 -11.45 8.13
N ARG A 82 -15.48 -10.24 7.60
CA ARG A 82 -15.45 -9.94 6.17
C ARG A 82 -14.22 -9.11 5.85
N ILE A 83 -13.42 -9.56 4.90
CA ILE A 83 -12.25 -8.86 4.39
C ILE A 83 -12.41 -8.74 2.88
N VAL A 84 -12.29 -7.53 2.36
CA VAL A 84 -12.25 -7.27 0.91
C VAL A 84 -10.83 -6.85 0.55
N GLY A 85 -10.20 -7.58 -0.36
CA GLY A 85 -8.93 -7.19 -0.99
C GLY A 85 -9.22 -6.58 -2.37
N LEU A 86 -8.99 -5.28 -2.53
CA LEU A 86 -9.23 -4.56 -3.78
C LEU A 86 -7.91 -4.23 -4.46
N ASP A 87 -7.82 -4.52 -5.75
CA ASP A 87 -6.68 -4.11 -6.59
C ASP A 87 -7.15 -3.72 -7.98
N ILE A 88 -6.34 -2.90 -8.66
CA ILE A 88 -6.58 -2.47 -10.03
C ILE A 88 -6.00 -3.44 -11.06
N SER A 89 -5.08 -4.31 -10.65
CA SER A 89 -4.39 -5.29 -11.51
C SER A 89 -5.09 -6.65 -11.49
N PRO A 90 -5.68 -7.09 -12.62
CA PRO A 90 -6.24 -8.43 -12.73
C PRO A 90 -5.22 -9.54 -12.47
N GLY A 91 -3.97 -9.36 -12.94
CA GLY A 91 -2.89 -10.33 -12.75
C GLY A 91 -2.52 -10.54 -11.28
N MET A 92 -2.45 -9.45 -10.50
CA MET A 92 -2.24 -9.53 -9.05
C MET A 92 -3.39 -10.25 -8.35
N LEU A 93 -4.64 -9.88 -8.69
CA LEU A 93 -5.83 -10.48 -8.08
C LEU A 93 -5.96 -11.98 -8.38
N ALA A 94 -5.57 -12.43 -9.57
CA ALA A 94 -5.59 -13.86 -9.91
C ALA A 94 -4.71 -14.67 -8.95
N LEU A 95 -3.47 -14.20 -8.72
CA LEU A 95 -2.55 -14.80 -7.75
C LEU A 95 -3.07 -14.69 -6.30
N GLY A 96 -3.72 -13.57 -5.98
CA GLY A 96 -4.34 -13.35 -4.68
C GLY A 96 -5.48 -14.33 -4.40
N LYS A 97 -6.37 -14.55 -5.37
CA LYS A 97 -7.46 -15.54 -5.29
C LYS A 97 -6.92 -16.95 -5.03
N GLU A 98 -5.94 -17.36 -5.82
CA GLU A 98 -5.28 -18.66 -5.64
C GLU A 98 -4.66 -18.80 -4.24
N LYS A 99 -4.00 -17.75 -3.73
CA LYS A 99 -3.42 -17.72 -2.39
C LYS A 99 -4.48 -17.82 -1.29
N VAL A 100 -5.61 -17.10 -1.44
CA VAL A 100 -6.75 -17.14 -0.50
C VAL A 100 -7.36 -18.53 -0.45
N GLU A 101 -7.59 -19.16 -1.60
CA GLU A 101 -8.12 -20.52 -1.72
C GLU A 101 -7.19 -21.56 -1.09
N LYS A 102 -5.90 -21.53 -1.45
CA LYS A 102 -4.87 -22.44 -0.88
C LYS A 102 -4.77 -22.33 0.64
N ARG A 103 -5.14 -21.21 1.22
CA ARG A 103 -5.13 -20.99 2.67
C ARG A 103 -6.47 -21.22 3.35
N GLY A 104 -7.53 -21.56 2.60
CA GLY A 104 -8.86 -21.84 3.13
C GLY A 104 -9.63 -20.60 3.61
N PHE A 105 -9.32 -19.41 3.08
CA PHE A 105 -9.94 -18.16 3.51
C PHE A 105 -10.99 -17.60 2.53
N GLN A 106 -11.42 -18.39 1.54
CA GLN A 106 -12.37 -17.99 0.48
C GLN A 106 -13.76 -17.56 1.02
N ASN A 107 -14.12 -17.99 2.23
CA ASN A 107 -15.37 -17.60 2.89
C ASN A 107 -15.23 -16.29 3.70
N THR A 108 -14.01 -15.81 3.92
CA THR A 108 -13.72 -14.62 4.74
C THR A 108 -13.15 -13.49 3.89
N ILE A 109 -12.39 -13.82 2.84
CA ILE A 109 -11.69 -12.85 1.98
C ILE A 109 -12.29 -12.89 0.58
N GLU A 110 -12.78 -11.74 0.13
CA GLU A 110 -13.22 -11.48 -1.24
C GLU A 110 -12.16 -10.65 -1.98
N MET A 111 -11.69 -11.12 -3.15
CA MET A 111 -10.72 -10.41 -4.00
C MET A 111 -11.45 -9.72 -5.14
N VAL A 112 -11.45 -8.37 -5.15
CA VAL A 112 -12.27 -7.52 -6.02
C VAL A 112 -11.40 -6.66 -6.93
N LEU A 113 -11.72 -6.65 -8.23
CA LEU A 113 -11.13 -5.71 -9.18
C LEU A 113 -11.77 -4.34 -8.97
N GLY A 114 -10.97 -3.30 -8.74
CA GLY A 114 -11.51 -1.97 -8.53
C GLY A 114 -10.45 -0.87 -8.48
N ASP A 115 -10.95 0.36 -8.55
CA ASP A 115 -10.15 1.56 -8.51
C ASP A 115 -10.25 2.24 -7.14
N SER A 116 -9.11 2.46 -6.49
CA SER A 116 -9.05 3.18 -5.21
C SER A 116 -9.58 4.62 -5.26
N GLU A 117 -9.66 5.21 -6.46
CA GLU A 117 -10.15 6.58 -6.67
C GLU A 117 -11.65 6.63 -7.03
N ALA A 118 -12.32 5.47 -7.10
CA ALA A 118 -13.74 5.32 -7.37
C ALA A 118 -14.23 3.99 -6.77
N LEU A 119 -14.30 3.92 -5.44
CA LEU A 119 -14.65 2.70 -4.71
C LEU A 119 -16.15 2.38 -4.87
N ALA A 120 -16.45 1.18 -5.38
CA ALA A 120 -17.82 0.70 -5.58
C ALA A 120 -18.42 0.15 -4.26
N PHE A 121 -18.24 0.86 -3.16
CA PHE A 121 -18.79 0.55 -1.85
C PHE A 121 -19.59 1.74 -1.33
N GLU A 122 -20.60 1.45 -0.52
CA GLU A 122 -21.38 2.48 0.15
C GLU A 122 -20.55 3.24 1.20
N ASP A 123 -21.03 4.42 1.57
CA ASP A 123 -20.46 5.20 2.66
C ASP A 123 -20.49 4.40 3.97
N ASN A 124 -19.49 4.60 4.82
CA ASN A 124 -19.48 4.02 6.18
C ASN A 124 -19.63 2.49 6.20
N THR A 125 -18.96 1.79 5.30
CA THR A 125 -19.05 0.32 5.17
C THR A 125 -18.03 -0.42 6.04
N PHE A 126 -16.79 0.10 6.16
CA PHE A 126 -15.69 -0.62 6.77
C PHE A 126 -15.24 -0.05 8.11
N ASP A 127 -14.95 -0.92 9.07
CA ASP A 127 -14.38 -0.54 10.37
C ASP A 127 -12.89 -0.23 10.25
N LEU A 128 -12.21 -0.91 9.30
CA LEU A 128 -10.80 -0.78 9.04
C LEU A 128 -10.53 -0.72 7.54
N VAL A 129 -9.73 0.25 7.11
CA VAL A 129 -9.12 0.25 5.77
C VAL A 129 -7.60 0.18 5.92
N THR A 130 -6.98 -0.70 5.14
CA THR A 130 -5.52 -0.83 5.07
C THR A 130 -5.02 -0.58 3.66
N VAL A 131 -3.81 -0.03 3.55
CA VAL A 131 -3.07 0.08 2.30
C VAL A 131 -1.60 -0.20 2.58
N ALA A 132 -0.99 -1.17 1.90
CA ALA A 132 0.45 -1.42 2.03
C ALA A 132 1.16 -1.20 0.70
N PHE A 133 2.05 -0.20 0.65
CA PHE A 133 2.87 0.16 -0.52
C PHE A 133 2.06 0.51 -1.78
N GLY A 134 0.82 0.97 -1.59
CA GLY A 134 -0.14 1.24 -2.66
C GLY A 134 -0.39 2.72 -2.92
N VAL A 135 -0.47 3.57 -1.87
CA VAL A 135 -0.94 4.96 -2.00
C VAL A 135 -0.06 5.83 -2.92
N ARG A 136 1.24 5.55 -3.02
CA ARG A 136 2.14 6.27 -3.93
C ARG A 136 1.83 6.04 -5.40
N ASN A 137 1.11 4.95 -5.71
CA ASN A 137 0.72 4.58 -7.07
C ASN A 137 -0.60 5.23 -7.52
N PHE A 138 -1.39 5.79 -6.62
CA PHE A 138 -2.61 6.51 -6.98
C PHE A 138 -2.31 7.60 -8.01
N GLU A 139 -3.17 7.77 -8.98
CA GLU A 139 -3.05 8.85 -9.96
C GLU A 139 -3.34 10.20 -9.29
N ASN A 140 -4.41 10.24 -8.48
CA ASN A 140 -4.77 11.35 -7.62
C ASN A 140 -4.85 10.88 -6.17
N LEU A 141 -3.78 11.16 -5.41
CA LEU A 141 -3.67 10.74 -4.02
C LEU A 141 -4.80 11.25 -3.14
N GLU A 142 -5.17 12.53 -3.28
CA GLU A 142 -6.21 13.15 -2.45
C GLU A 142 -7.59 12.56 -2.76
N LYS A 143 -7.88 12.28 -4.03
CA LYS A 143 -9.12 11.63 -4.45
C LYS A 143 -9.24 10.21 -3.87
N GLY A 144 -8.19 9.40 -3.97
CA GLY A 144 -8.20 8.05 -3.39
C GLY A 144 -8.34 8.07 -1.87
N LEU A 145 -7.67 9.01 -1.19
CA LEU A 145 -7.82 9.17 0.27
C LEU A 145 -9.22 9.67 0.67
N ALA A 146 -9.87 10.52 -0.14
CA ALA A 146 -11.25 10.96 0.08
C ALA A 146 -12.24 9.78 -0.07
N GLU A 147 -12.05 8.91 -1.07
CA GLU A 147 -12.85 7.68 -1.21
C GLU A 147 -12.65 6.73 -0.02
N ILE A 148 -11.42 6.56 0.43
CA ILE A 148 -11.11 5.80 1.65
C ILE A 148 -11.85 6.40 2.85
N PHE A 149 -11.81 7.72 3.01
CA PHE A 149 -12.51 8.41 4.10
C PHE A 149 -14.02 8.20 4.01
N ARG A 150 -14.59 8.23 2.81
CA ARG A 150 -16.02 8.03 2.57
C ARG A 150 -16.47 6.64 3.06
N VAL A 151 -15.75 5.59 2.66
CA VAL A 151 -16.16 4.20 2.94
C VAL A 151 -15.84 3.72 4.36
N ILE A 152 -14.97 4.40 5.10
CA ILE A 152 -14.69 4.11 6.51
C ILE A 152 -15.89 4.57 7.36
N LYS A 153 -16.32 3.73 8.31
CA LYS A 153 -17.34 4.06 9.32
C LYS A 153 -16.87 5.17 10.27
N PRO A 154 -17.76 5.95 10.86
CA PRO A 154 -17.43 6.80 12.02
C PRO A 154 -16.68 5.98 13.09
N LYS A 155 -15.60 6.53 13.66
CA LYS A 155 -14.64 5.87 14.57
C LYS A 155 -13.80 4.77 13.91
N GLY A 156 -14.03 4.43 12.65
CA GLY A 156 -13.21 3.47 11.90
C GLY A 156 -11.80 3.99 11.67
N THR A 157 -10.90 3.09 11.37
CA THR A 157 -9.46 3.36 11.31
C THR A 157 -8.90 3.16 9.91
N LEU A 158 -8.05 4.08 9.48
CA LEU A 158 -7.16 3.92 8.33
C LEU A 158 -5.76 3.54 8.84
N LEU A 159 -5.15 2.52 8.25
CA LEU A 159 -3.73 2.17 8.43
C LEU A 159 -3.03 2.10 7.07
N VAL A 160 -2.00 2.93 6.87
CA VAL A 160 -1.21 2.94 5.65
C VAL A 160 0.23 2.58 5.98
N LEU A 161 0.74 1.50 5.40
CA LEU A 161 2.16 1.17 5.41
C LEU A 161 2.79 1.62 4.11
N GLU A 162 3.73 2.56 4.18
CA GLU A 162 4.37 3.08 2.98
C GLU A 162 5.86 3.35 3.21
N THR A 163 6.62 3.38 2.12
CA THR A 163 8.04 3.72 2.14
C THR A 163 8.25 5.15 2.60
N SER A 164 9.34 5.37 3.30
CA SER A 164 9.79 6.69 3.75
C SER A 164 11.31 6.78 3.67
N VAL A 165 11.84 7.98 3.85
CA VAL A 165 13.29 8.20 3.80
C VAL A 165 13.80 8.50 5.20
N PRO A 166 14.79 7.73 5.71
CA PRO A 166 15.45 8.03 6.97
C PRO A 166 16.02 9.45 6.99
N THR A 167 15.79 10.17 8.09
CA THR A 167 16.27 11.55 8.21
C THR A 167 17.51 11.67 9.10
N ARG A 168 17.79 10.64 9.93
CA ARG A 168 18.86 10.68 10.94
C ARG A 168 20.14 10.02 10.44
N PHE A 169 21.30 10.58 10.81
CA PHE A 169 22.61 9.95 10.68
C PHE A 169 22.70 8.72 11.61
N PRO A 170 23.35 7.61 11.21
CA PRO A 170 23.95 7.31 9.88
C PRO A 170 22.97 6.69 8.89
N PHE A 171 21.73 6.40 9.28
CA PHE A 171 20.75 5.65 8.49
C PHE A 171 20.38 6.31 7.18
N LYS A 172 20.36 7.66 7.12
CA LYS A 172 20.13 8.41 5.88
C LYS A 172 21.18 8.06 4.82
N GLN A 173 22.45 8.00 5.21
CA GLN A 173 23.56 7.71 4.27
C GLN A 173 23.52 6.26 3.80
N PHE A 174 23.32 5.32 4.73
CA PHE A 174 23.20 3.90 4.39
C PHE A 174 22.01 3.63 3.46
N TYR A 175 20.86 4.23 3.75
CA TYR A 175 19.69 4.11 2.89
C TYR A 175 19.92 4.75 1.53
N GLY A 176 20.56 5.92 1.46
CA GLY A 176 20.92 6.59 0.21
C GLY A 176 21.82 5.72 -0.67
N PHE A 177 22.84 5.07 -0.08
CA PHE A 177 23.69 4.12 -0.78
C PHE A 177 22.88 2.88 -1.24
N TYR A 178 22.08 2.30 -0.34
CA TYR A 178 21.25 1.15 -0.66
C TYR A 178 20.25 1.45 -1.79
N ALA A 179 19.45 2.49 -1.64
CA ALA A 179 18.40 2.85 -2.59
C ALA A 179 18.93 3.41 -3.91
N GLY A 180 20.07 4.15 -3.88
CA GLY A 180 20.66 4.78 -5.06
C GLY A 180 21.61 3.88 -5.84
N TRP A 181 22.25 2.89 -5.19
CA TRP A 181 23.29 2.09 -5.83
C TRP A 181 22.97 0.59 -5.83
N LEU A 182 22.65 -0.01 -4.68
CA LEU A 182 22.48 -1.46 -4.57
C LEU A 182 21.14 -1.94 -5.13
N MET A 183 20.04 -1.33 -4.70
CA MET A 183 18.67 -1.74 -5.09
C MET A 183 18.44 -1.70 -6.61
N PRO A 184 18.84 -0.65 -7.37
CA PRO A 184 18.67 -0.64 -8.83
C PRO A 184 19.47 -1.75 -9.52
N ARG A 185 20.67 -2.08 -9.00
CA ARG A 185 21.49 -3.17 -9.56
C ARG A 185 20.85 -4.53 -9.34
N MET A 186 20.37 -4.78 -8.13
CA MET A 186 19.65 -6.03 -7.82
C MET A 186 18.38 -6.16 -8.67
N ALA A 187 17.60 -5.10 -8.79
CA ALA A 187 16.39 -5.08 -9.60
C ALA A 187 16.68 -5.39 -11.07
N ARG A 188 17.75 -4.80 -11.65
CA ARG A 188 18.16 -5.05 -13.04
C ARG A 188 18.61 -6.48 -13.31
N LEU A 189 19.17 -7.17 -12.31
CA LEU A 189 19.60 -8.57 -12.44
C LEU A 189 18.46 -9.56 -12.31
N LEU A 190 17.43 -9.22 -11.55
CA LEU A 190 16.38 -10.15 -11.12
C LEU A 190 15.06 -9.94 -11.85
N SER A 191 14.83 -8.76 -12.46
CA SER A 191 13.55 -8.43 -13.09
C SER A 191 13.63 -8.43 -14.61
N LYS A 192 12.53 -8.88 -15.24
CA LYS A 192 12.30 -8.77 -16.68
C LYS A 192 11.88 -7.36 -17.11
N ASP A 193 11.20 -6.61 -16.24
CA ASP A 193 10.79 -5.21 -16.50
C ASP A 193 11.60 -4.23 -15.64
N ARG A 194 12.66 -3.67 -16.27
CA ARG A 194 13.52 -2.67 -15.63
C ARG A 194 12.79 -1.37 -15.31
N SER A 195 11.89 -0.94 -16.19
CA SER A 195 11.12 0.31 -16.04
C SER A 195 10.23 0.27 -14.82
N ALA A 196 9.63 -0.89 -14.50
CA ALA A 196 8.81 -1.09 -13.31
C ALA A 196 9.60 -0.80 -12.02
N TYR A 197 10.82 -1.32 -11.90
CA TYR A 197 11.61 -1.14 -10.68
C TYR A 197 12.24 0.24 -10.56
N ASP A 198 12.63 0.86 -11.68
CA ASP A 198 13.03 2.26 -11.69
C ASP A 198 11.87 3.16 -11.22
N TYR A 199 10.65 2.91 -11.69
CA TYR A 199 9.45 3.59 -11.22
C TYR A 199 9.18 3.35 -9.72
N LEU A 200 9.25 2.11 -9.24
CA LEU A 200 9.02 1.78 -7.83
C LEU A 200 10.00 2.51 -6.91
N ALA A 201 11.27 2.62 -7.32
CA ALA A 201 12.27 3.39 -6.60
C ALA A 201 12.01 4.90 -6.65
N GLU A 202 11.75 5.45 -7.84
CA GLU A 202 11.50 6.89 -8.02
C GLU A 202 10.21 7.34 -7.31
N SER A 203 9.13 6.55 -7.40
CA SER A 203 7.86 6.85 -6.72
C SER A 203 8.00 6.87 -5.19
N ALA A 204 8.83 5.99 -4.62
CA ALA A 204 9.11 5.94 -3.20
C ALA A 204 9.80 7.22 -2.69
N VAL A 205 10.75 7.76 -3.46
CA VAL A 205 11.47 8.99 -3.11
C VAL A 205 10.58 10.23 -3.21
N HIS A 206 9.64 10.25 -4.16
CA HIS A 206 8.77 11.41 -4.40
C HIS A 206 7.48 11.39 -3.57
N PHE A 207 7.19 10.30 -2.89
CA PHE A 207 6.01 10.21 -2.02
C PHE A 207 6.11 11.19 -0.83
N PRO A 208 5.04 11.91 -0.48
CA PRO A 208 5.03 12.77 0.69
C PRO A 208 5.02 11.90 1.97
N TYR A 209 6.13 11.83 2.67
CA TYR A 209 6.26 11.01 3.89
C TYR A 209 6.29 11.86 5.17
N GLY A 210 6.16 11.20 6.33
CA GLY A 210 6.20 11.83 7.64
C GLY A 210 5.07 12.84 7.85
N SER A 211 5.40 14.02 8.35
CA SER A 211 4.43 15.09 8.61
C SER A 211 3.71 15.57 7.34
N ALA A 212 4.35 15.49 6.17
CA ALA A 212 3.72 15.89 4.92
C ALA A 212 2.51 14.99 4.59
N PHE A 213 2.62 13.68 4.77
CA PHE A 213 1.49 12.77 4.56
C PHE A 213 0.45 12.87 5.68
N ASN A 214 0.88 13.05 6.95
CA ASN A 214 -0.04 13.33 8.05
C ASN A 214 -0.91 14.56 7.78
N ASN A 215 -0.32 15.64 7.25
CA ASN A 215 -1.06 16.84 6.90
C ASN A 215 -2.10 16.60 5.80
N ILE A 216 -1.80 15.72 4.81
CA ILE A 216 -2.77 15.34 3.79
C ILE A 216 -3.94 14.59 4.43
N LEU A 217 -3.67 13.59 5.28
CA LEU A 217 -4.72 12.85 5.98
C LEU A 217 -5.60 13.78 6.83
N SER A 218 -5.00 14.72 7.56
CA SER A 218 -5.75 15.70 8.37
C SER A 218 -6.61 16.62 7.51
N LYS A 219 -6.13 17.04 6.34
CA LYS A 219 -6.92 17.85 5.39
C LYS A 219 -8.12 17.09 4.81
N ILE A 220 -8.00 15.79 4.62
CA ILE A 220 -9.11 14.92 4.17
C ILE A 220 -10.20 14.82 5.26
N GLY A 221 -9.86 15.01 6.52
CA GLY A 221 -10.79 14.96 7.65
C GLY A 221 -10.47 13.92 8.70
N PHE A 222 -9.40 13.14 8.53
CA PHE A 222 -8.95 12.19 9.56
C PHE A 222 -8.46 12.94 10.81
N ILE A 223 -8.85 12.43 11.97
CA ILE A 223 -8.38 12.86 13.30
C ILE A 223 -7.41 11.82 13.89
N ARG A 224 -6.73 12.18 14.99
CA ARG A 224 -5.72 11.31 15.65
C ARG A 224 -4.67 10.80 14.66
N VAL A 225 -4.34 11.64 13.68
CA VAL A 225 -3.36 11.29 12.66
C VAL A 225 -1.97 11.20 13.26
N ALA A 226 -1.31 10.07 13.04
CA ALA A 226 0.06 9.85 13.49
C ALA A 226 0.83 8.98 12.48
N ASN A 227 2.15 9.07 12.51
CA ASN A 227 3.03 8.15 11.80
C ASN A 227 3.96 7.42 12.77
N HIS A 228 4.19 6.15 12.52
CA HIS A 228 5.04 5.26 13.28
C HIS A 228 6.19 4.77 12.40
N PRO A 229 7.37 5.42 12.44
CA PRO A 229 8.51 5.02 11.63
C PRO A 229 8.95 3.58 11.95
N GLN A 230 9.25 2.82 10.89
CA GLN A 230 9.75 1.47 10.96
C GLN A 230 11.20 1.43 10.46
N THR A 231 12.01 0.53 11.03
CA THR A 231 13.39 0.30 10.58
C THR A 231 14.14 1.62 10.32
N PHE A 232 14.29 2.42 11.38
CA PHE A 232 14.98 3.72 11.34
C PHE A 232 14.40 4.74 10.34
N GLY A 233 13.14 4.54 9.90
CA GLY A 233 12.45 5.46 8.98
C GLY A 233 12.50 5.05 7.50
N VAL A 234 12.89 3.81 7.18
CA VAL A 234 12.82 3.26 5.80
C VAL A 234 11.38 3.05 5.35
N ALA A 235 10.48 2.76 6.28
CA ALA A 235 9.05 2.74 6.07
C ALA A 235 8.34 3.42 7.25
N SER A 236 7.08 3.77 7.07
CA SER A 236 6.22 4.30 8.15
C SER A 236 4.84 3.68 8.08
N ILE A 237 4.26 3.41 9.26
CA ILE A 237 2.84 3.10 9.37
C ILE A 237 2.14 4.39 9.79
N TYR A 238 1.26 4.87 8.93
CA TYR A 238 0.40 6.02 9.20
C TYR A 238 -0.95 5.51 9.69
N CYS A 239 -1.53 6.21 10.66
CA CYS A 239 -2.87 5.94 11.14
C CYS A 239 -3.71 7.21 11.13
N GLY A 240 -5.01 7.05 10.96
CA GLY A 240 -6.01 8.09 11.09
C GLY A 240 -7.34 7.48 11.48
N THR A 241 -8.17 8.24 12.17
CA THR A 241 -9.52 7.81 12.59
C THR A 241 -10.54 8.73 11.94
N LYS A 242 -11.62 8.20 11.39
CA LYS A 242 -12.76 9.02 10.96
C LYS A 242 -13.49 9.54 12.20
N PRO A 243 -13.78 10.86 12.30
CA PRO A 243 -14.55 11.41 13.42
C PRO A 243 -15.95 10.79 13.52
N THR A 244 -16.63 11.04 14.62
CA THR A 244 -17.99 10.51 14.84
C THR A 244 -19.04 11.29 14.05
N THR A 245 -18.77 12.53 13.76
CA THR A 245 -19.45 13.52 12.88
C THR A 245 -18.61 14.76 12.85
#